data_1eac5e6e6c4f31072c8c46c57d0dfe5b
#
_entry.id   1eac5e6e6c4f31072c8c46c57d0dfe5b
#
_cell.length_a   1.000
_cell.length_b   1.000
_cell.length_c   1.000
_cell.angle_alpha   90.00
_cell.angle_beta   90.00
_cell.angle_gamma   90.00
#
_symmetry.space_group_name_H-M   'P 1'
#
loop_
_entity.id
_entity.type
_entity.pdbx_description
1 polymer ?
#
loop_
_entity_poly.entity_id
_entity_poly.type
_entity_poly.pdbx_seq_one_letter_code
_entity_poly.pdbx_strand_id
1 'polypeptide(L)'
;MLQGIGGDLMKWPELIPKSMCQTDIHIRIDSEEIGEEGQPITLIDADFKCNYQDKAKRVMTNEQKIVQVTGSALFCGDIAPDVSVISCGVATVFGVERAIVSGEKARNPDGTVNYTRLELM
;
A
#
# COMPACT_ATOMS: atom_id res chain seq x y z
N MET A 1 -4.37 21.27 -27.56
CA MET A 1 -3.84 21.09 -27.07
C MET A 1 -3.04 20.82 -26.86
N LEU A 2 -2.99 20.66 -26.48
CA LEU A 2 -2.25 20.46 -26.03
C LEU A 2 -1.41 20.25 -25.73
N GLN A 3 -1.22 20.39 -25.52
CA GLN A 3 -0.34 20.45 -25.26
C GLN A 3 0.56 19.80 -25.10
N GLY A 4 1.23 19.70 -25.74
CA GLY A 4 2.46 19.03 -25.64
C GLY A 4 3.12 19.22 -24.46
N ILE A 5 2.63 19.16 -23.80
CA ILE A 5 3.03 19.47 -22.74
C ILE A 5 3.70 18.42 -22.00
N GLY A 6 4.80 18.35 -21.78
CA GLY A 6 5.66 17.49 -21.11
C GLY A 6 5.13 16.33 -20.29
N GLY A 7 5.90 15.78 -19.40
CA GLY A 7 5.54 14.63 -18.59
C GLY A 7 4.25 14.80 -17.81
N ASP A 8 3.86 16.02 -17.55
CA ASP A 8 2.62 16.28 -16.83
C ASP A 8 1.41 15.73 -17.54
N LEU A 9 1.45 15.64 -18.86
CA LEU A 9 0.37 15.06 -19.63
C LEU A 9 0.23 13.56 -19.43
N MET A 10 1.24 12.93 -18.90
CA MET A 10 1.25 11.50 -18.66
C MET A 10 0.83 11.15 -17.24
N LYS A 11 0.38 12.11 -16.49
CA LYS A 11 -0.05 11.94 -15.12
C LYS A 11 -1.57 12.04 -15.03
N TRP A 12 -2.20 11.01 -14.53
CA TRP A 12 -3.64 11.01 -14.30
C TRP A 12 -4.00 11.84 -13.07
N PRO A 13 -5.23 12.34 -12.98
CA PRO A 13 -5.70 12.93 -11.72
C PRO A 13 -5.60 11.94 -10.59
N GLU A 14 -5.57 12.43 -9.37
CA GLU A 14 -5.57 11.57 -8.19
C GLU A 14 -6.84 10.73 -8.18
N LEU A 15 -6.69 9.41 -8.33
CA LEU A 15 -7.81 8.49 -8.32
C LEU A 15 -8.32 8.25 -6.90
N ILE A 16 -7.43 8.37 -5.92
CA ILE A 16 -7.77 8.28 -4.50
C ILE A 16 -7.35 9.61 -3.86
N PRO A 17 -8.19 10.64 -3.91
CA PRO A 17 -7.82 11.94 -3.36
C PRO A 17 -7.77 11.90 -1.83
N LYS A 18 -6.99 12.81 -1.27
CA LYS A 18 -6.81 12.88 0.19
C LYS A 18 -8.13 13.07 0.94
N SER A 19 -9.10 13.71 0.33
CA SER A 19 -10.42 13.92 0.95
C SER A 19 -11.17 12.61 1.21
N MET A 20 -10.83 11.55 0.49
CA MET A 20 -11.42 10.23 0.70
C MET A 20 -10.64 9.40 1.73
N CYS A 21 -9.48 9.86 2.17
CA CYS A 21 -8.61 9.13 3.07
C CYS A 21 -8.72 9.72 4.46
N GLN A 22 -9.70 9.28 5.25
CA GLN A 22 -9.98 9.84 6.56
C GLN A 22 -9.83 8.84 7.71
N THR A 23 -9.51 7.60 7.43
CA THR A 23 -9.31 6.59 8.45
C THR A 23 -7.85 6.57 8.88
N ASP A 24 -7.60 6.66 10.19
CA ASP A 24 -6.25 6.56 10.72
C ASP A 24 -5.77 5.13 10.67
N ILE A 25 -4.53 4.94 10.24
CA ILE A 25 -3.91 3.63 10.16
C ILE A 25 -2.42 3.75 10.47
N HIS A 26 -1.90 2.79 11.22
CA HIS A 26 -0.47 2.70 11.48
C HIS A 26 0.11 1.57 10.63
N ILE A 27 1.14 1.86 9.87
CA ILE A 27 1.75 0.92 8.94
C ILE A 27 3.19 0.64 9.34
N ARG A 28 3.51 -0.64 9.47
CA ARG A 28 4.89 -1.11 9.58
C ARG A 28 5.17 -2.04 8.41
N ILE A 29 6.13 -1.69 7.58
CA ILE A 29 6.54 -2.51 6.45
C ILE A 29 7.94 -3.02 6.72
N ASP A 30 8.11 -4.33 6.61
CA ASP A 30 9.38 -4.99 6.85
C ASP A 30 9.99 -5.44 5.53
N SER A 31 11.32 -5.53 5.51
CA SER A 31 12.04 -6.11 4.39
C SER A 31 11.91 -7.63 4.42
N GLU A 32 11.99 -8.26 3.25
CA GLU A 32 12.11 -9.70 3.17
C GLU A 32 13.50 -10.17 3.60
N GLU A 33 14.47 -9.25 3.62
CA GLU A 33 15.82 -9.54 4.08
C GLU A 33 15.86 -9.61 5.59
N ILE A 34 16.71 -10.48 6.10
CA ILE A 34 16.91 -10.65 7.54
C ILE A 34 18.18 -9.92 7.93
N GLY A 35 18.11 -9.10 8.97
CA GLY A 35 19.26 -8.39 9.50
C GLY A 35 20.26 -9.32 10.18
N GLU A 36 21.40 -8.75 10.60
CA GLU A 36 22.49 -9.52 11.20
C GLU A 36 22.06 -10.29 12.45
N GLU A 37 21.06 -9.83 13.15
CA GLU A 37 20.57 -10.46 14.36
C GLU A 37 19.42 -11.43 14.13
N GLY A 38 19.14 -11.76 12.86
CA GLY A 38 18.04 -12.67 12.52
C GLY A 38 16.67 -12.04 12.56
N GLN A 39 16.57 -10.72 12.63
CA GLN A 39 15.30 -9.99 12.66
C GLN A 39 15.02 -9.33 11.31
N PRO A 40 13.75 -9.22 10.92
CA PRO A 40 13.40 -8.45 9.73
C PRO A 40 13.82 -7.00 9.89
N ILE A 41 14.26 -6.39 8.81
CA ILE A 41 14.62 -4.97 8.80
C ILE A 41 13.33 -4.18 8.57
N THR A 42 12.99 -3.30 9.50
CA THR A 42 11.84 -2.42 9.36
C THR A 42 12.16 -1.30 8.39
N LEU A 43 11.39 -1.22 7.31
CA LEU A 43 11.56 -0.20 6.27
C LEU A 43 10.72 1.04 6.54
N ILE A 44 9.49 0.84 7.03
CA ILE A 44 8.56 1.93 7.34
C ILE A 44 7.82 1.59 8.62
N ASP A 45 7.67 2.60 9.48
CA ASP A 45 6.90 2.50 10.70
C ASP A 45 6.32 3.89 10.96
N ALA A 46 5.12 4.14 10.48
CA ALA A 46 4.52 5.47 10.51
C ALA A 46 2.99 5.43 10.47
N ASP A 47 2.40 6.57 10.84
CA ASP A 47 0.94 6.75 10.77
C ASP A 47 0.56 7.41 9.46
N PHE A 48 -0.56 6.94 8.90
CA PHE A 48 -1.11 7.46 7.66
C PHE A 48 -2.61 7.62 7.76
N LYS A 49 -3.18 8.26 6.75
CA LYS A 49 -4.62 8.31 6.53
C LYS A 49 -4.95 7.49 5.29
N CYS A 50 -6.02 6.73 5.35
CA CYS A 50 -6.42 5.87 4.24
C CYS A 50 -7.93 5.83 4.07
N ASN A 51 -8.36 5.30 2.92
CA ASN A 51 -9.73 4.90 2.71
C ASN A 51 -9.80 3.40 3.00
N TYR A 52 -10.35 3.04 4.15
CA TYR A 52 -10.41 1.65 4.56
C TYR A 52 -11.77 1.05 4.25
N GLN A 53 -11.75 -0.14 3.65
CA GLN A 53 -12.96 -0.88 3.31
C GLN A 53 -12.86 -2.30 3.83
N ASP A 54 -13.90 -2.76 4.52
CA ASP A 54 -14.00 -4.16 4.89
C ASP A 54 -14.28 -5.00 3.65
N LYS A 55 -13.69 -6.18 3.60
CA LYS A 55 -13.74 -7.02 2.42
C LYS A 55 -13.64 -8.47 2.83
N ALA A 56 -14.36 -9.34 2.16
CA ALA A 56 -14.23 -10.78 2.34
C ALA A 56 -13.83 -11.37 0.99
N LYS A 57 -12.56 -11.72 0.86
CA LYS A 57 -12.02 -12.21 -0.40
C LYS A 57 -10.93 -13.24 -0.12
N ARG A 58 -10.88 -14.28 -0.91
CA ARG A 58 -9.79 -15.24 -0.84
C ARG A 58 -8.79 -14.95 -1.95
N VAL A 59 -7.52 -14.90 -1.60
CA VAL A 59 -6.46 -14.70 -2.56
C VAL A 59 -5.41 -15.79 -2.38
N MET A 60 -4.77 -16.16 -3.47
CA MET A 60 -3.65 -17.09 -3.43
C MET A 60 -2.36 -16.29 -3.31
N THR A 61 -1.55 -16.60 -2.31
CA THR A 61 -0.26 -15.94 -2.12
C THR A 61 0.79 -16.54 -3.04
N ASN A 62 1.96 -15.91 -3.10
CA ASN A 62 3.10 -16.44 -3.86
C ASN A 62 3.55 -17.81 -3.38
N GLU A 63 3.24 -18.17 -2.16
CA GLU A 63 3.54 -19.46 -1.58
C GLU A 63 2.46 -20.50 -1.87
N GLN A 64 1.50 -20.15 -2.73
CA GLN A 64 0.37 -21.00 -3.12
C GLN A 64 -0.56 -21.35 -1.96
N LYS A 65 -0.58 -20.51 -0.95
CA LYS A 65 -1.54 -20.62 0.15
C LYS A 65 -2.74 -19.74 -0.12
N ILE A 66 -3.93 -20.24 0.23
CA ILE A 66 -5.15 -19.44 0.16
C ILE A 66 -5.31 -18.72 1.49
N VAL A 67 -5.34 -17.40 1.45
CA VAL A 67 -5.57 -16.58 2.63
C VAL A 67 -6.83 -15.75 2.43
N GLN A 68 -7.51 -15.43 3.54
CA GLN A 68 -8.70 -14.60 3.47
C GLN A 68 -8.31 -13.15 3.73
N VAL A 69 -8.59 -12.29 2.76
CA VAL A 69 -8.44 -10.86 2.91
C VAL A 69 -9.68 -10.35 3.63
N THR A 70 -9.51 -9.59 4.70
CA THR A 70 -10.61 -9.05 5.49
C THR A 70 -10.81 -7.55 5.28
N GLY A 71 -9.86 -6.88 4.67
CA GLY A 71 -9.98 -5.46 4.40
C GLY A 71 -8.99 -4.98 3.36
N SER A 72 -9.25 -3.80 2.84
CA SER A 72 -8.31 -3.12 1.95
C SER A 72 -8.15 -1.66 2.37
N ALA A 73 -6.93 -1.15 2.28
CA ALA A 73 -6.62 0.24 2.57
C ALA A 73 -6.08 0.90 1.32
N LEU A 74 -6.68 2.02 0.95
CA LEU A 74 -6.27 2.81 -0.21
C LEU A 74 -5.66 4.12 0.30
N PHE A 75 -4.48 4.46 -0.23
CA PHE A 75 -3.73 5.63 0.19
C PHE A 75 -3.51 6.56 -0.99
N CYS A 76 -3.64 7.86 -0.75
CA CYS A 76 -3.30 8.85 -1.77
C CYS A 76 -1.78 8.86 -1.95
N GLY A 77 -1.33 8.63 -3.17
CA GLY A 77 0.09 8.66 -3.50
C GLY A 77 0.86 7.44 -3.01
N ASP A 78 2.16 7.61 -2.86
CA ASP A 78 3.07 6.54 -2.49
C ASP A 78 3.41 6.64 -0.99
N ILE A 79 3.01 5.65 -0.21
CA ILE A 79 3.31 5.62 1.22
C ILE A 79 4.71 5.09 1.51
N ALA A 80 5.35 4.50 0.54
CA ALA A 80 6.67 3.87 0.71
C ALA A 80 7.55 4.13 -0.51
N PRO A 81 8.01 5.40 -0.73
CA PRO A 81 8.76 5.74 -1.93
C PRO A 81 10.03 4.94 -2.12
N ASP A 82 10.66 4.55 -1.03
CA ASP A 82 11.93 3.81 -1.07
C ASP A 82 11.75 2.29 -1.17
N VAL A 83 10.51 1.83 -1.20
CA VAL A 83 10.18 0.41 -1.25
C VAL A 83 9.46 0.13 -2.56
N SER A 84 10.07 -0.66 -3.43
CA SER A 84 9.50 -0.95 -4.74
C SER A 84 8.36 -1.98 -4.67
N VAL A 85 8.46 -2.92 -3.74
CA VAL A 85 7.46 -3.97 -3.57
C VAL A 85 7.10 -4.07 -2.09
N ILE A 86 5.81 -4.03 -1.78
CA ILE A 86 5.31 -4.19 -0.42
C ILE A 86 4.83 -5.64 -0.30
N SER A 87 5.55 -6.46 0.45
CA SER A 87 5.25 -7.89 0.52
C SER A 87 4.96 -8.39 1.92
N CYS A 88 5.40 -7.67 2.95
CA CYS A 88 5.13 -8.08 4.33
C CYS A 88 5.09 -6.87 5.25
N GLY A 89 4.37 -7.03 6.33
CA GLY A 89 4.23 -5.99 7.34
C GLY A 89 2.94 -6.14 8.12
N VAL A 90 2.67 -5.14 8.94
CA VAL A 90 1.50 -5.10 9.81
C VAL A 90 0.83 -3.74 9.69
N ALA A 91 -0.49 -3.76 9.59
CA ALA A 91 -1.31 -2.55 9.62
C ALA A 91 -2.21 -2.59 10.82
N THR A 92 -2.23 -1.51 11.60
CA THR A 92 -3.14 -1.38 12.75
C THR A 92 -4.22 -0.37 12.39
N VAL A 93 -5.46 -0.83 12.31
CA VAL A 93 -6.61 0.00 11.99
C VAL A 93 -7.73 -0.32 12.96
N PHE A 94 -8.39 0.72 13.46
CA PHE A 94 -9.44 0.59 14.50
C PHE A 94 -8.97 -0.21 15.72
N GLY A 95 -7.67 -0.07 16.08
CA GLY A 95 -7.11 -0.76 17.23
C GLY A 95 -6.81 -2.25 17.01
N VAL A 96 -6.95 -2.74 15.80
CA VAL A 96 -6.70 -4.15 15.46
C VAL A 96 -5.51 -4.26 14.54
N GLU A 97 -4.56 -5.12 14.90
CA GLU A 97 -3.42 -5.42 14.04
C GLU A 97 -3.82 -6.45 12.99
N ARG A 98 -3.48 -6.14 11.74
CA ARG A 98 -3.75 -7.03 10.61
C ARG A 98 -2.48 -7.21 9.79
N ALA A 99 -2.24 -8.42 9.35
CA ALA A 99 -1.09 -8.69 8.50
C ALA A 99 -1.35 -8.14 7.09
N ILE A 100 -0.31 -7.59 6.47
CA ILE A 100 -0.37 -7.14 5.08
C ILE A 100 -0.15 -8.37 4.20
N VAL A 101 -1.17 -8.71 3.41
CA VAL A 101 -1.12 -9.84 2.50
C VAL A 101 -0.40 -9.46 1.21
N SER A 102 -0.75 -8.31 0.68
CA SER A 102 -0.16 -7.80 -0.54
C SER A 102 -0.29 -6.29 -0.60
N GLY A 103 0.60 -5.67 -1.33
CA GLY A 103 0.53 -4.25 -1.60
C GLY A 103 0.77 -4.00 -3.07
N GLU A 104 0.07 -3.02 -3.63
CA GLU A 104 0.32 -2.63 -5.00
C GLU A 104 0.34 -1.12 -5.11
N LYS A 105 1.16 -0.63 -6.03
CA LYS A 105 1.26 0.78 -6.36
C LYS A 105 0.70 0.98 -7.75
N ALA A 106 -0.42 1.69 -7.84
CA ALA A 106 -1.02 2.02 -9.12
C ALA A 106 -0.27 3.21 -9.70
N ARG A 107 0.31 3.02 -10.87
CA ARG A 107 1.19 4.00 -11.48
C ARG A 107 0.51 4.76 -12.61
N ASN A 108 0.87 6.02 -12.73
CA ASN A 108 0.53 6.85 -13.87
C ASN A 108 1.36 6.40 -15.09
N PRO A 109 0.94 6.79 -16.31
CA PRO A 109 1.74 6.46 -17.50
C PRO A 109 3.19 6.94 -17.44
N ASP A 110 3.48 8.01 -16.67
CA ASP A 110 4.85 8.52 -16.52
C ASP A 110 5.68 7.75 -15.48
N GLY A 111 5.11 6.72 -14.85
CA GLY A 111 5.79 5.88 -13.87
C GLY A 111 5.64 6.32 -12.43
N THR A 112 5.10 7.51 -12.17
CA THR A 112 4.87 7.96 -10.80
C THR A 112 3.69 7.22 -10.18
N VAL A 113 3.66 7.13 -8.86
CA VAL A 113 2.59 6.40 -8.16
C VAL A 113 1.39 7.31 -7.94
N ASN A 114 0.23 6.89 -8.44
CA ASN A 114 -1.02 7.60 -8.25
C ASN A 114 -1.62 7.29 -6.87
N TYR A 115 -1.68 6.02 -6.52
CA TYR A 115 -2.16 5.60 -5.21
C TYR A 115 -1.53 4.26 -4.81
N THR A 116 -1.62 3.95 -3.52
CA THR A 116 -1.15 2.68 -2.98
C THR A 116 -2.34 1.92 -2.41
N ARG A 117 -2.36 0.62 -2.60
CA ARG A 117 -3.41 -0.25 -2.08
C ARG A 117 -2.78 -1.40 -1.31
N LEU A 118 -3.27 -1.64 -0.10
CA LEU A 118 -2.86 -2.77 0.72
C LEU A 118 -4.06 -3.69 0.95
N GLU A 119 -3.84 -4.99 0.84
CA GLU A 119 -4.81 -6.00 1.21
C GLU A 119 -4.40 -6.59 2.56
N LEU A 120 -5.34 -6.64 3.49
CA LEU A 120 -5.10 -7.01 4.89
C LEU A 120 -5.91 -8.25 5.26
N MET A 121 -5.35 -9.07 6.15
CA MET A 121 -6.08 -10.22 6.67
C MET A 121 -6.31 -10.18 8.17
#